data_189bbfd84cc97e793a30aaefcfa50bb9
#
_entry.id   189bbfd84cc97e793a30aaefcfa50bb9
#
_cell.length_a   1.000
_cell.length_b   1.000
_cell.length_c   1.000
_cell.angle_alpha   90.00
_cell.angle_beta   90.00
_cell.angle_gamma   90.00
#
_symmetry.space_group_name_H-M   'P 1'
#
loop_
_entity.id
_entity.type
_entity.pdbx_description
1 polymer ?
#
loop_
_entity_poly.entity_id
_entity_poly.type
_entity_poly.pdbx_seq_one_letter_code
_entity_poly.pdbx_strand_id
1 'polypeptide(L)'
;MLRYLLNRLVGLVAVMFIVATIVFVIIRVTPGDPAAVMLGPQASQQDIAALRTQLGLDQPMAIQYLSWLGKLAQGDLGQSIFMNKPVLSALADRAEPTILLTLMSLLIASAIALPVGILSAVKRGTTLDQSVLSFSMFTSSVPSFWLGLLLMQIFSVKLGWLPVSGYGGPDASLATRLSHLILPAVVLGLVNSALITRFIRASMLDVLRDDYVRTARAKGLPESCLLYTSDAADDTPCV
;
A
#
# COMPACT_ATOMS: atom_id res chain seq x y z
N MET A 1 25.97 -8.14 13.57
CA MET A 1 25.24 -7.64 12.39
C MET A 1 24.88 -8.78 11.43
N LEU A 2 25.86 -9.51 10.86
CA LEU A 2 25.61 -10.59 9.88
C LEU A 2 24.66 -11.68 10.39
N ARG A 3 24.84 -12.18 11.62
CA ARG A 3 23.95 -13.19 12.23
C ARG A 3 22.51 -12.70 12.38
N TYR A 4 22.32 -11.42 12.68
CA TYR A 4 21.00 -10.82 12.76
C TYR A 4 20.32 -10.77 11.38
N LEU A 5 21.05 -10.33 10.34
CA LEU A 5 20.55 -10.31 8.96
C LEU A 5 20.20 -11.70 8.45
N LEU A 6 21.07 -12.70 8.71
CA LEU A 6 20.82 -14.09 8.33
C LEU A 6 19.56 -14.63 9.00
N ASN A 7 19.38 -14.43 10.31
CA ASN A 7 18.17 -14.87 11.01
C ASN A 7 16.91 -14.19 10.46
N ARG A 8 16.97 -12.92 10.10
CA ARG A 8 15.86 -12.19 9.47
C ARG A 8 15.55 -12.74 8.09
N LEU A 9 16.59 -13.02 7.29
CA LEU A 9 16.42 -13.59 5.95
C LEU A 9 15.80 -14.99 6.01
N VAL A 10 16.29 -15.85 6.90
CA VAL A 10 15.70 -17.19 7.12
C VAL A 10 14.26 -17.09 7.56
N GLY A 11 13.94 -16.19 8.49
CA GLY A 11 12.55 -15.96 8.93
C GLY A 11 11.65 -15.50 7.78
N LEU A 12 12.14 -14.58 6.94
CA LEU A 12 11.41 -14.09 5.77
C LEU A 12 11.13 -15.22 4.77
N VAL A 13 12.15 -16.01 4.44
CA VAL A 13 12.02 -17.16 3.52
C VAL A 13 11.03 -18.20 4.09
N ALA A 14 11.12 -18.48 5.39
CA ALA A 14 10.19 -19.41 6.02
C ALA A 14 8.73 -18.94 5.96
N VAL A 15 8.48 -17.65 6.24
CA VAL A 15 7.13 -17.06 6.14
C VAL A 15 6.64 -17.08 4.69
N MET A 16 7.47 -16.67 3.73
CA MET A 16 7.12 -16.73 2.31
C MET A 16 6.77 -18.15 1.86
N PHE A 17 7.54 -19.15 2.29
CA PHE A 17 7.30 -20.55 1.97
C PHE A 17 5.98 -21.04 2.55
N ILE A 18 5.68 -20.74 3.82
CA ILE A 18 4.41 -21.10 4.47
C ILE A 18 3.23 -20.46 3.74
N VAL A 19 3.29 -19.16 3.47
CA VAL A 19 2.21 -18.43 2.78
C VAL A 19 2.01 -19.01 1.36
N ALA A 20 3.08 -19.21 0.63
CA ALA A 20 3.03 -19.78 -0.72
C ALA A 20 2.41 -21.20 -0.71
N THR A 21 2.76 -22.04 0.26
CA THR A 21 2.17 -23.37 0.43
C THR A 21 0.67 -23.29 0.74
N ILE A 22 0.27 -22.40 1.65
CA ILE A 22 -1.15 -22.20 1.99
C ILE A 22 -1.93 -21.77 0.76
N VAL A 23 -1.42 -20.79 0.00
CA VAL A 23 -2.06 -20.29 -1.23
C VAL A 23 -2.17 -21.42 -2.28
N PHE A 24 -1.11 -22.20 -2.48
CA PHE A 24 -1.13 -23.36 -3.37
C PHE A 24 -2.26 -24.32 -3.00
N VAL A 25 -2.35 -24.69 -1.72
CA VAL A 25 -3.38 -25.63 -1.22
C VAL A 25 -4.78 -25.04 -1.41
N ILE A 26 -5.00 -23.77 -1.04
CA ILE A 26 -6.30 -23.11 -1.17
C ILE A 26 -6.77 -23.13 -2.63
N ILE A 27 -5.93 -22.77 -3.58
CA ILE A 27 -6.29 -22.76 -5.01
C ILE A 27 -6.66 -24.16 -5.51
N ARG A 28 -6.04 -25.21 -4.98
CA ARG A 28 -6.30 -26.61 -5.40
C ARG A 28 -7.51 -27.24 -4.71
N VAL A 29 -7.82 -26.80 -3.48
CA VAL A 29 -8.96 -27.32 -2.71
C VAL A 29 -10.24 -26.55 -3.03
N THR A 30 -10.13 -25.29 -3.46
CA THR A 30 -11.29 -24.49 -3.84
C THR A 30 -12.04 -25.14 -5.03
N PRO A 31 -13.36 -25.33 -4.92
CA PRO A 31 -14.15 -25.91 -6.01
C PRO A 31 -14.08 -25.03 -7.25
N GLY A 32 -13.72 -25.65 -8.37
CA GLY A 32 -13.54 -25.01 -9.68
C GLY A 32 -12.37 -25.65 -10.44
N ASP A 33 -12.49 -25.73 -11.75
CA ASP A 33 -11.43 -26.23 -12.62
C ASP A 33 -10.65 -25.05 -13.19
N PRO A 34 -9.37 -24.85 -12.82
CA PRO A 34 -8.56 -23.79 -13.38
C PRO A 34 -8.49 -23.81 -14.91
N ALA A 35 -8.47 -25.00 -15.52
CA ALA A 35 -8.46 -25.13 -16.98
C ALA A 35 -9.76 -24.63 -17.61
N ALA A 36 -10.91 -24.92 -16.99
CA ALA A 36 -12.20 -24.42 -17.45
C ALA A 36 -12.31 -22.89 -17.28
N VAL A 37 -11.77 -22.33 -16.20
CA VAL A 37 -11.72 -20.87 -15.97
C VAL A 37 -10.86 -20.18 -17.03
N MET A 38 -9.71 -20.74 -17.37
CA MET A 38 -8.80 -20.16 -18.37
C MET A 38 -9.39 -20.15 -19.79
N LEU A 39 -10.09 -21.24 -20.16
CA LEU A 39 -10.68 -21.36 -21.49
C LEU A 39 -12.05 -20.68 -21.61
N GLY A 40 -12.71 -20.41 -20.48
CA GLY A 40 -14.01 -19.76 -20.44
C GLY A 40 -15.20 -20.70 -20.72
N PRO A 41 -16.43 -20.15 -20.61
CA PRO A 41 -17.68 -20.96 -20.59
C PRO A 41 -18.04 -21.61 -21.93
N GLN A 42 -17.38 -21.23 -23.02
CA GLN A 42 -17.63 -21.78 -24.37
C GLN A 42 -16.66 -22.91 -24.75
N ALA A 43 -15.73 -23.28 -23.86
CA ALA A 43 -14.73 -24.30 -24.15
C ALA A 43 -15.34 -25.70 -24.21
N SER A 44 -14.85 -26.52 -25.17
CA SER A 44 -15.25 -27.91 -25.26
C SER A 44 -14.64 -28.72 -24.09
N GLN A 45 -15.28 -29.83 -23.72
CA GLN A 45 -14.75 -30.73 -22.69
C GLN A 45 -13.39 -31.35 -23.13
N GLN A 46 -13.16 -31.49 -24.41
CA GLN A 46 -11.88 -31.98 -24.95
C GLN A 46 -10.77 -30.96 -24.76
N ASP A 47 -11.02 -29.66 -25.00
CA ASP A 47 -10.04 -28.60 -24.80
C ASP A 47 -9.69 -28.44 -23.33
N ILE A 48 -10.69 -28.51 -22.45
CA ILE A 48 -10.48 -28.47 -20.99
C ILE A 48 -9.61 -29.64 -20.53
N ALA A 49 -9.90 -30.86 -20.99
CA ALA A 49 -9.10 -32.03 -20.66
C ALA A 49 -7.65 -31.92 -21.17
N ALA A 50 -7.47 -31.44 -22.39
CA ALA A 50 -6.14 -31.22 -22.97
C ALA A 50 -5.33 -30.19 -22.16
N LEU A 51 -5.94 -29.05 -21.82
CA LEU A 51 -5.29 -28.02 -21.02
C LEU A 51 -5.00 -28.51 -19.59
N ARG A 52 -5.89 -29.29 -18.99
CA ARG A 52 -5.69 -29.92 -17.68
C ARG A 52 -4.43 -30.80 -17.67
N THR A 53 -4.25 -31.65 -18.68
CA THR A 53 -3.06 -32.49 -18.82
C THR A 53 -1.82 -31.64 -19.09
N GLN A 54 -1.91 -30.62 -19.93
CA GLN A 54 -0.80 -29.70 -20.20
C GLN A 54 -0.33 -28.94 -18.96
N LEU A 55 -1.25 -28.55 -18.08
CA LEU A 55 -0.96 -27.89 -16.80
C LEU A 55 -0.55 -28.86 -15.69
N GLY A 56 -0.63 -30.18 -15.95
CA GLY A 56 -0.33 -31.24 -14.98
C GLY A 56 -1.33 -31.30 -13.82
N LEU A 57 -2.57 -30.84 -14.03
CA LEU A 57 -3.62 -30.83 -13.01
C LEU A 57 -4.23 -32.22 -12.75
N ASP A 58 -3.97 -33.18 -13.61
CA ASP A 58 -4.31 -34.58 -13.51
C ASP A 58 -3.35 -35.37 -12.61
N GLN A 59 -2.18 -34.82 -12.29
CA GLN A 59 -1.19 -35.47 -11.43
C GLN A 59 -1.61 -35.41 -9.95
N PRO A 60 -1.09 -36.36 -9.10
CA PRO A 60 -1.25 -36.28 -7.68
C PRO A 60 -0.80 -34.93 -7.09
N MET A 61 -1.52 -34.41 -6.09
CA MET A 61 -1.26 -33.09 -5.51
C MET A 61 0.20 -32.90 -5.05
N ALA A 62 0.83 -33.94 -4.52
CA ALA A 62 2.23 -33.90 -4.13
C ALA A 62 3.18 -33.64 -5.31
N ILE A 63 2.92 -34.26 -6.47
CA ILE A 63 3.72 -34.06 -7.69
C ILE A 63 3.50 -32.65 -8.23
N GLN A 64 2.26 -32.17 -8.26
CA GLN A 64 1.95 -30.79 -8.64
C GLN A 64 2.70 -29.78 -7.77
N TYR A 65 2.73 -30.01 -6.45
CA TYR A 65 3.40 -29.15 -5.48
C TYR A 65 4.92 -29.10 -5.71
N LEU A 66 5.56 -30.27 -5.84
CA LEU A 66 7.00 -30.35 -6.09
C LEU A 66 7.39 -29.73 -7.43
N SER A 67 6.62 -29.98 -8.49
CA SER A 67 6.82 -29.38 -9.80
C SER A 67 6.68 -27.85 -9.73
N TRP A 68 5.67 -27.35 -9.03
CA TRP A 68 5.47 -25.93 -8.82
C TRP A 68 6.61 -25.27 -8.03
N LEU A 69 7.08 -25.91 -6.95
CA LEU A 69 8.25 -25.44 -6.20
C LEU A 69 9.52 -25.40 -7.08
N GLY A 70 9.71 -26.43 -7.91
CA GLY A 70 10.84 -26.48 -8.85
C GLY A 70 10.82 -25.34 -9.85
N LYS A 71 9.65 -24.99 -10.41
CA LYS A 71 9.48 -23.82 -11.29
C LYS A 71 9.72 -22.51 -10.53
N LEU A 72 9.16 -22.40 -9.34
CA LEU A 72 9.35 -21.21 -8.50
C LEU A 72 10.83 -20.96 -8.17
N ALA A 73 11.59 -22.02 -7.87
CA ALA A 73 13.03 -21.94 -7.62
C ALA A 73 13.84 -21.48 -8.87
N GLN A 74 13.31 -21.69 -10.07
CA GLN A 74 13.88 -21.23 -11.34
C GLN A 74 13.40 -19.81 -11.73
N GLY A 75 12.57 -19.17 -10.91
CA GLY A 75 11.98 -17.85 -11.19
C GLY A 75 10.75 -17.90 -12.10
N ASP A 76 10.25 -19.08 -12.43
CA ASP A 76 9.00 -19.24 -13.19
C ASP A 76 7.80 -19.20 -12.22
N LEU A 77 7.08 -18.08 -12.24
CA LEU A 77 5.86 -17.88 -11.45
C LEU A 77 4.60 -18.49 -12.11
N GLY A 78 4.75 -19.09 -13.28
CA GLY A 78 3.67 -19.70 -14.03
C GLY A 78 2.80 -18.71 -14.79
N GLN A 79 1.63 -19.21 -15.22
CA GLN A 79 0.64 -18.45 -15.99
C GLN A 79 -0.50 -17.97 -15.07
N SER A 80 -0.98 -16.76 -15.34
CA SER A 80 -2.15 -16.20 -14.66
C SER A 80 -3.42 -16.85 -15.20
N ILE A 81 -4.21 -17.45 -14.33
CA ILE A 81 -5.50 -18.09 -14.65
C ILE A 81 -6.49 -17.08 -15.27
N PHE A 82 -6.50 -15.83 -14.80
CA PHE A 82 -7.46 -14.82 -15.24
C PHE A 82 -6.98 -13.94 -16.38
N MET A 83 -5.65 -13.75 -16.52
CA MET A 83 -5.09 -12.83 -17.53
C MET A 83 -4.53 -13.56 -18.75
N ASN A 84 -4.42 -14.88 -18.69
CA ASN A 84 -3.87 -15.75 -19.73
C ASN A 84 -2.49 -15.28 -20.24
N LYS A 85 -1.64 -14.81 -19.31
CA LYS A 85 -0.28 -14.36 -19.58
C LYS A 85 0.66 -14.72 -18.43
N PRO A 86 1.99 -14.72 -18.62
CA PRO A 86 2.94 -14.99 -17.55
C PRO A 86 2.71 -14.07 -16.33
N VAL A 87 2.74 -14.65 -15.13
CA VAL A 87 2.53 -13.89 -13.87
C VAL A 87 3.55 -12.77 -13.73
N LEU A 88 4.81 -13.02 -14.09
CA LEU A 88 5.87 -12.01 -14.04
C LEU A 88 5.56 -10.79 -14.91
N SER A 89 5.06 -11.01 -16.14
CA SER A 89 4.61 -9.93 -17.03
C SER A 89 3.42 -9.18 -16.43
N ALA A 90 2.44 -9.91 -15.88
CA ALA A 90 1.29 -9.29 -15.21
C ALA A 90 1.68 -8.41 -14.02
N LEU A 91 2.70 -8.82 -13.26
CA LEU A 91 3.24 -8.03 -12.15
C LEU A 91 4.00 -6.80 -12.66
N ALA A 92 4.84 -6.96 -13.69
CA ALA A 92 5.58 -5.85 -14.29
C ALA A 92 4.65 -4.75 -14.82
N ASP A 93 3.57 -5.12 -15.51
CA ASP A 93 2.58 -4.18 -16.02
C ASP A 93 1.87 -3.39 -14.92
N ARG A 94 1.78 -3.95 -13.71
CA ARG A 94 1.13 -3.31 -12.56
C ARG A 94 2.09 -2.60 -11.61
N ALA A 95 3.39 -2.84 -11.77
CA ALA A 95 4.40 -2.25 -10.88
C ALA A 95 4.44 -0.73 -10.99
N GLU A 96 4.51 -0.18 -12.20
CA GLU A 96 4.58 1.27 -12.43
C GLU A 96 3.38 2.01 -11.81
N PRO A 97 2.11 1.70 -12.16
CA PRO A 97 0.96 2.40 -11.58
C PRO A 97 0.89 2.24 -10.07
N THR A 98 1.26 1.10 -9.53
CA THR A 98 1.25 0.85 -8.07
C THR A 98 2.28 1.71 -7.36
N ILE A 99 3.52 1.77 -7.88
CA ILE A 99 4.60 2.59 -7.30
C ILE A 99 4.23 4.07 -7.35
N LEU A 100 3.79 4.56 -8.51
CA LEU A 100 3.40 5.97 -8.67
C LEU A 100 2.24 6.34 -7.76
N LEU A 101 1.21 5.51 -7.70
CA LEU A 101 0.06 5.73 -6.81
C LEU A 101 0.48 5.75 -5.35
N THR A 102 1.35 4.83 -4.93
CA THR A 102 1.87 4.76 -3.56
C THR A 102 2.66 6.01 -3.21
N LEU A 103 3.58 6.43 -4.08
CA LEU A 103 4.38 7.63 -3.85
C LEU A 103 3.51 8.89 -3.79
N MET A 104 2.57 9.05 -4.73
CA MET A 104 1.66 10.20 -4.73
C MET A 104 0.79 10.23 -3.47
N SER A 105 0.20 9.10 -3.08
CA SER A 105 -0.63 9.02 -1.88
C SER A 105 0.17 9.26 -0.61
N LEU A 106 1.40 8.76 -0.52
CA LEU A 106 2.29 9.01 0.61
C LEU A 106 2.70 10.48 0.72
N LEU A 107 3.02 11.12 -0.41
CA LEU A 107 3.33 12.55 -0.44
C LEU A 107 2.14 13.39 0.04
N ILE A 108 0.93 13.11 -0.45
CA ILE A 108 -0.29 13.80 -0.03
C ILE A 108 -0.54 13.57 1.47
N ALA A 109 -0.46 12.32 1.91
CA ALA A 109 -0.66 11.96 3.32
C ALA A 109 0.34 12.69 4.23
N SER A 110 1.62 12.69 3.88
CA SER A 110 2.67 13.34 4.65
C SER A 110 2.53 14.86 4.64
N ALA A 111 2.22 15.47 3.49
CA ALA A 111 2.02 16.90 3.36
C ALA A 111 0.86 17.43 4.23
N ILE A 112 -0.15 16.59 4.48
CA ILE A 112 -1.26 16.92 5.37
C ILE A 112 -0.91 16.55 6.82
N ALA A 113 -0.46 15.32 7.05
CA ALA A 113 -0.34 14.77 8.38
C ALA A 113 0.79 15.41 9.22
N LEU A 114 1.93 15.76 8.60
CA LEU A 114 3.04 16.39 9.32
C LEU A 114 2.61 17.73 9.92
N PRO A 115 2.18 18.75 9.15
CA PRO A 115 1.84 20.04 9.73
C PRO A 115 0.63 19.95 10.68
N VAL A 116 -0.39 19.17 10.33
CA VAL A 116 -1.60 19.06 11.13
C VAL A 116 -1.34 18.31 12.45
N GLY A 117 -0.55 17.24 12.42
CA GLY A 117 -0.18 16.45 13.59
C GLY A 117 0.68 17.24 14.58
N ILE A 118 1.70 17.94 14.07
CA ILE A 118 2.58 18.81 14.87
C ILE A 118 1.76 19.94 15.50
N LEU A 119 0.94 20.64 14.70
CA LEU A 119 0.13 21.75 15.20
C LEU A 119 -0.87 21.30 16.27
N SER A 120 -1.48 20.13 16.10
CA SER A 120 -2.38 19.52 17.07
C SER A 120 -1.65 19.17 18.37
N ALA A 121 -0.41 18.67 18.32
CA ALA A 121 0.39 18.38 19.50
C ALA A 121 0.79 19.64 20.26
N VAL A 122 1.27 20.67 19.56
CA VAL A 122 1.67 21.96 20.16
C VAL A 122 0.48 22.66 20.82
N LYS A 123 -0.68 22.64 20.15
CA LYS A 123 -1.92 23.25 20.66
C LYS A 123 -2.82 22.24 21.40
N ARG A 124 -2.23 21.31 22.12
CA ARG A 124 -2.94 20.29 22.87
C ARG A 124 -4.05 20.86 23.77
N GLY A 125 -5.23 20.21 23.75
CA GLY A 125 -6.38 20.59 24.59
C GLY A 125 -7.18 21.78 24.10
N THR A 126 -6.74 22.46 23.03
CA THR A 126 -7.49 23.57 22.42
C THR A 126 -8.60 23.02 21.49
N THR A 127 -9.48 23.90 21.07
CA THR A 127 -10.52 23.60 20.06
C THR A 127 -9.95 23.12 18.74
N LEU A 128 -8.77 23.63 18.34
CA LEU A 128 -8.06 23.17 17.15
C LEU A 128 -7.66 21.69 17.28
N ASP A 129 -7.04 21.31 18.38
CA ASP A 129 -6.66 19.92 18.65
C ASP A 129 -7.87 18.97 18.63
N GLN A 130 -8.95 19.37 19.29
CA GLN A 130 -10.20 18.60 19.30
C GLN A 130 -10.81 18.48 17.90
N SER A 131 -10.79 19.53 17.11
CA SER A 131 -11.29 19.52 15.73
C SER A 131 -10.47 18.60 14.83
N VAL A 132 -9.13 18.63 14.94
CA VAL A 132 -8.23 17.74 14.20
C VAL A 132 -8.51 16.28 14.54
N LEU A 133 -8.64 15.96 15.83
CA LEU A 133 -8.95 14.60 16.26
C LEU A 133 -10.32 14.13 15.75
N SER A 134 -11.35 14.98 15.90
CA SER A 134 -12.71 14.66 15.42
C SER A 134 -12.74 14.47 13.91
N PHE A 135 -12.09 15.34 13.15
CA PHE A 135 -11.98 15.21 11.69
C PHE A 135 -11.21 13.95 11.27
N SER A 136 -10.12 13.62 11.97
CA SER A 136 -9.36 12.40 11.73
C SER A 136 -10.20 11.14 11.99
N MET A 137 -11.02 11.14 13.05
CA MET A 137 -11.95 10.04 13.31
C MET A 137 -13.02 9.94 12.25
N PHE A 138 -13.61 11.07 11.86
CA PHE A 138 -14.61 11.10 10.78
C PHE A 138 -14.04 10.56 9.47
N THR A 139 -12.88 11.05 9.05
CA THR A 139 -12.20 10.60 7.82
C THR A 139 -11.90 9.10 7.84
N SER A 140 -11.49 8.56 8.99
CA SER A 140 -11.23 7.12 9.15
C SER A 140 -12.50 6.28 9.11
N SER A 141 -13.67 6.85 9.40
CA SER A 141 -14.96 6.16 9.40
C SER A 141 -15.61 6.13 8.01
N VAL A 142 -15.20 7.02 7.12
CA VAL A 142 -15.72 7.08 5.74
C VAL A 142 -15.10 5.96 4.91
N PRO A 143 -15.89 5.10 4.25
CA PRO A 143 -15.35 4.09 3.35
C PRO A 143 -14.59 4.74 2.18
N SER A 144 -13.34 4.34 1.95
CA SER A 144 -12.47 4.93 0.92
C SER A 144 -13.08 4.84 -0.49
N PHE A 145 -13.76 3.73 -0.80
CA PHE A 145 -14.43 3.58 -2.10
C PHE A 145 -15.55 4.61 -2.29
N TRP A 146 -16.31 4.90 -1.24
CA TRP A 146 -17.40 5.90 -1.30
C TRP A 146 -16.83 7.31 -1.53
N LEU A 147 -15.77 7.67 -0.82
CA LEU A 147 -15.07 8.93 -1.03
C LEU A 147 -14.52 9.01 -2.47
N GLY A 148 -13.97 7.92 -2.98
CA GLY A 148 -13.48 7.83 -4.36
C GLY A 148 -14.58 8.07 -5.39
N LEU A 149 -15.75 7.43 -5.22
CA LEU A 149 -16.89 7.62 -6.10
C LEU A 149 -17.42 9.06 -6.05
N LEU A 150 -17.46 9.68 -4.86
CA LEU A 150 -17.88 11.06 -4.69
C LEU A 150 -16.94 12.04 -5.42
N LEU A 151 -15.63 11.90 -5.23
CA LEU A 151 -14.64 12.73 -5.91
C LEU A 151 -14.65 12.53 -7.42
N MET A 152 -14.79 11.28 -7.89
CA MET A 152 -14.92 10.96 -9.30
C MET A 152 -16.17 11.62 -9.90
N GLN A 153 -17.33 11.54 -9.22
CA GLN A 153 -18.57 12.16 -9.66
C GLN A 153 -18.44 13.69 -9.79
N ILE A 154 -17.71 14.33 -8.86
CA ILE A 154 -17.55 15.79 -8.88
C ILE A 154 -16.48 16.19 -9.91
N PHE A 155 -15.26 15.68 -9.80
CA PHE A 155 -14.12 16.17 -10.55
C PHE A 155 -14.00 15.60 -11.97
N SER A 156 -14.45 14.35 -12.18
CA SER A 156 -14.37 13.73 -13.50
C SER A 156 -15.68 13.89 -14.29
N VAL A 157 -16.83 13.58 -13.67
CA VAL A 157 -18.09 13.54 -14.41
C VAL A 157 -18.70 14.93 -14.54
N LYS A 158 -18.82 15.71 -13.43
CA LYS A 158 -19.46 17.05 -13.48
C LYS A 158 -18.53 18.14 -14.00
N LEU A 159 -17.30 18.17 -13.54
CA LEU A 159 -16.33 19.24 -13.88
C LEU A 159 -15.48 18.89 -15.11
N GLY A 160 -15.31 17.60 -15.45
CA GLY A 160 -14.48 17.17 -16.58
C GLY A 160 -12.99 17.47 -16.41
N TRP A 161 -12.50 17.72 -15.19
CA TRP A 161 -11.11 18.10 -14.94
C TRP A 161 -10.15 16.94 -14.98
N LEU A 162 -10.60 15.75 -14.57
CA LEU A 162 -9.76 14.55 -14.42
C LEU A 162 -10.42 13.36 -15.12
N PRO A 163 -9.63 12.38 -15.56
CA PRO A 163 -10.18 11.18 -16.21
C PRO A 163 -10.99 10.33 -15.23
N VAL A 164 -12.00 9.65 -15.74
CA VAL A 164 -12.91 8.81 -14.94
C VAL A 164 -12.25 7.49 -14.54
N SER A 165 -11.46 6.89 -15.46
CA SER A 165 -10.90 5.54 -15.27
C SER A 165 -9.68 5.31 -16.16
N GLY A 166 -9.01 4.16 -15.94
CA GLY A 166 -7.85 3.76 -16.73
C GLY A 166 -6.53 4.25 -16.14
N TYR A 167 -5.45 4.12 -16.94
CA TYR A 167 -4.10 4.58 -16.59
C TYR A 167 -3.43 5.32 -17.77
N GLY A 168 -4.21 5.59 -18.83
CA GLY A 168 -3.69 5.98 -20.13
C GLY A 168 -3.34 4.76 -20.99
N GLY A 169 -3.07 4.96 -22.26
CA GLY A 169 -2.61 3.89 -23.15
C GLY A 169 -1.13 3.56 -22.96
N PRO A 170 -0.61 2.56 -23.68
CA PRO A 170 0.83 2.19 -23.65
C PRO A 170 1.75 3.37 -23.98
N ASP A 171 1.33 4.24 -24.88
CA ASP A 171 2.09 5.42 -25.34
C ASP A 171 1.73 6.71 -24.61
N ALA A 172 0.96 6.61 -23.51
CA ALA A 172 0.57 7.80 -22.74
C ALA A 172 1.78 8.49 -22.10
N SER A 173 1.80 9.82 -22.17
CA SER A 173 2.83 10.62 -21.49
C SER A 173 2.74 10.44 -19.96
N LEU A 174 3.84 10.68 -19.26
CA LEU A 174 3.86 10.64 -17.79
C LEU A 174 2.79 11.57 -17.18
N ALA A 175 2.60 12.76 -17.75
CA ALA A 175 1.58 13.69 -17.30
C ALA A 175 0.17 13.11 -17.41
N THR A 176 -0.14 12.43 -18.51
CA THR A 176 -1.40 11.73 -18.70
C THR A 176 -1.58 10.61 -17.68
N ARG A 177 -0.56 9.77 -17.46
CA ARG A 177 -0.60 8.70 -16.45
C ARG A 177 -0.83 9.26 -15.05
N LEU A 178 -0.12 10.32 -14.68
CA LEU A 178 -0.29 10.99 -13.39
C LEU A 178 -1.70 11.57 -13.22
N SER A 179 -2.29 12.16 -14.25
CA SER A 179 -3.66 12.70 -14.18
C SER A 179 -4.70 11.63 -13.82
N HIS A 180 -4.53 10.39 -14.29
CA HIS A 180 -5.38 9.26 -13.93
C HIS A 180 -5.21 8.80 -12.47
N LEU A 181 -4.05 9.08 -11.88
CA LEU A 181 -3.72 8.68 -10.50
C LEU A 181 -4.06 9.76 -9.46
N ILE A 182 -4.36 11.01 -9.85
CA ILE A 182 -4.64 12.11 -8.91
C ILE A 182 -5.79 11.75 -7.97
N LEU A 183 -6.94 11.38 -8.50
CA LEU A 183 -8.12 11.08 -7.67
C LEU A 183 -7.89 9.91 -6.70
N PRO A 184 -7.43 8.74 -7.15
CA PRO A 184 -7.14 7.65 -6.22
C PRO A 184 -6.02 8.00 -5.24
N ALA A 185 -5.01 8.78 -5.63
CA ALA A 185 -3.95 9.21 -4.73
C ALA A 185 -4.46 10.17 -3.65
N VAL A 186 -5.36 11.10 -4.00
CA VAL A 186 -6.02 11.99 -3.03
C VAL A 186 -6.87 11.21 -2.04
N VAL A 187 -7.67 10.24 -2.51
CA VAL A 187 -8.48 9.38 -1.63
C VAL A 187 -7.60 8.62 -0.64
N LEU A 188 -6.60 7.91 -1.14
CA LEU A 188 -5.68 7.14 -0.30
C LEU A 188 -4.88 8.06 0.63
N GLY A 189 -4.41 9.19 0.12
CA GLY A 189 -3.66 10.19 0.88
C GLY A 189 -4.47 10.76 2.03
N LEU A 190 -5.74 11.14 1.81
CA LEU A 190 -6.62 11.65 2.85
C LEU A 190 -6.91 10.62 3.94
N VAL A 191 -7.27 9.39 3.55
CA VAL A 191 -7.55 8.31 4.51
C VAL A 191 -6.33 7.98 5.36
N ASN A 192 -5.15 7.86 4.73
CA ASN A 192 -3.90 7.58 5.44
C ASN A 192 -3.44 8.78 6.30
N SER A 193 -3.67 10.02 5.84
CA SER A 193 -3.28 11.22 6.60
C SER A 193 -3.95 11.27 7.98
N ALA A 194 -5.19 10.82 8.10
CA ALA A 194 -5.91 10.78 9.36
C ALA A 194 -5.23 9.87 10.41
N LEU A 195 -4.74 8.71 9.98
CA LEU A 195 -4.00 7.80 10.84
C LEU A 195 -2.62 8.37 11.22
N ILE A 196 -1.87 8.83 10.22
CA ILE A 196 -0.51 9.38 10.41
C ILE A 196 -0.55 10.62 11.30
N THR A 197 -1.54 11.52 11.14
CA THR A 197 -1.73 12.70 12.00
C THR A 197 -1.83 12.30 13.48
N ARG A 198 -2.60 11.26 13.81
CA ARG A 198 -2.74 10.79 15.18
C ARG A 198 -1.43 10.20 15.72
N PHE A 199 -0.68 9.47 14.90
CA PHE A 199 0.64 8.94 15.30
C PHE A 199 1.63 10.07 15.53
N ILE A 200 1.75 11.03 14.62
CA ILE A 200 2.63 12.19 14.78
C ILE A 200 2.27 12.95 16.04
N ARG A 201 0.98 13.24 16.26
CA ARG A 201 0.53 13.92 17.47
C ARG A 201 0.92 13.18 18.74
N ALA A 202 0.70 11.85 18.78
CA ALA A 202 1.05 11.04 19.94
C ALA A 202 2.57 11.07 20.20
N SER A 203 3.39 10.78 19.21
CA SER A 203 4.85 10.80 19.31
C SER A 203 5.38 12.17 19.72
N MET A 204 4.85 13.25 19.14
CA MET A 204 5.23 14.61 19.51
C MET A 204 4.87 14.93 20.96
N LEU A 205 3.72 14.48 21.45
CA LEU A 205 3.33 14.69 22.84
C LEU A 205 4.22 13.93 23.83
N ASP A 206 4.70 12.76 23.46
CA ASP A 206 5.62 11.97 24.27
C ASP A 206 6.97 12.70 24.36
N VAL A 207 7.55 13.09 23.22
CA VAL A 207 8.82 13.82 23.17
C VAL A 207 8.75 15.18 23.88
N LEU A 208 7.69 15.96 23.68
CA LEU A 208 7.53 17.27 24.33
C LEU A 208 7.39 17.20 25.88
N ARG A 209 7.19 15.99 26.43
CA ARG A 209 7.13 15.75 27.90
C ARG A 209 8.45 15.30 28.50
N ASP A 210 9.42 14.96 27.68
CA ASP A 210 10.71 14.48 28.15
C ASP A 210 11.45 15.55 28.99
N ASP A 211 12.25 15.09 29.96
CA ASP A 211 12.94 15.96 30.89
C ASP A 211 13.96 16.87 30.22
N TYR A 212 14.58 16.46 29.13
CA TYR A 212 15.49 17.31 28.36
C TYR A 212 14.77 18.52 27.72
N VAL A 213 13.54 18.32 27.22
CA VAL A 213 12.71 19.42 26.69
C VAL A 213 12.30 20.39 27.81
N ARG A 214 11.93 19.86 28.98
CA ARG A 214 11.63 20.69 30.17
C ARG A 214 12.83 21.51 30.58
N THR A 215 14.02 20.92 30.61
CA THR A 215 15.28 21.61 30.93
C THR A 215 15.60 22.69 29.90
N ALA A 216 15.46 22.41 28.60
CA ALA A 216 15.68 23.38 27.56
C ALA A 216 14.69 24.57 27.64
N ARG A 217 13.42 24.29 27.94
CA ARG A 217 12.39 25.32 28.17
C ARG A 217 12.74 26.18 29.39
N ALA A 218 13.24 25.58 30.48
CA ALA A 218 13.68 26.31 31.67
C ALA A 218 14.90 27.22 31.41
N LYS A 219 15.72 26.90 30.39
CA LYS A 219 16.82 27.73 29.90
C LYS A 219 16.36 28.88 29.00
N GLY A 220 15.08 29.01 28.70
CA GLY A 220 14.52 30.11 27.92
C GLY A 220 14.51 29.87 26.39
N LEU A 221 14.73 28.64 25.91
CA LEU A 221 14.64 28.38 24.48
C LEU A 221 13.20 28.56 23.95
N PRO A 222 13.02 29.17 22.77
CA PRO A 222 11.70 29.38 22.18
C PRO A 222 11.08 28.04 21.72
N GLU A 223 9.77 27.96 21.73
CA GLU A 223 9.02 26.73 21.38
C GLU A 223 9.35 26.21 19.97
N SER A 224 9.64 27.11 19.02
CA SER A 224 10.06 26.73 17.67
C SER A 224 11.39 25.99 17.64
N CYS A 225 12.32 26.39 18.52
CA CYS A 225 13.60 25.73 18.66
C CYS A 225 13.44 24.36 19.33
N LEU A 226 12.64 24.28 20.40
CA LEU A 226 12.33 23.01 21.07
C LEU A 226 11.70 22.01 20.11
N LEU A 227 10.85 22.47 19.20
CA LEU A 227 10.22 21.63 18.19
C LEU A 227 11.24 21.06 17.19
N TYR A 228 12.18 21.90 16.75
CA TYR A 228 13.19 21.49 15.78
C TYR A 228 14.25 20.56 16.39
N THR A 229 14.73 20.88 17.57
CA THR A 229 15.78 20.09 18.25
C THR A 229 15.28 18.80 18.87
N SER A 230 13.98 18.68 19.16
CA SER A 230 13.40 17.45 19.69
C SER A 230 13.26 16.36 18.63
N ASP A 231 13.23 16.73 17.34
CA ASP A 231 13.09 15.79 16.22
C ASP A 231 14.43 15.47 15.56
N ALA A 232 15.42 16.34 15.70
CA ALA A 232 16.76 16.15 15.16
C ALA A 232 17.72 15.71 16.28
N ALA A 233 18.29 14.52 16.14
CA ALA A 233 19.43 14.06 16.94
C ALA A 233 20.71 14.86 16.62
N ASP A 234 20.62 16.09 16.14
CA ASP A 234 21.71 16.92 15.71
C ASP A 234 21.95 18.10 16.66
N ASP A 235 23.22 18.22 17.06
CA ASP A 235 23.83 19.25 17.90
C ASP A 235 23.83 20.66 17.29
N THR A 236 22.80 21.06 16.55
CA THR A 236 22.72 22.44 16.06
C THR A 236 22.12 23.33 17.15
N PRO A 237 22.94 24.15 17.81
CA PRO A 237 22.45 25.04 18.85
C PRO A 237 21.53 26.09 18.24
N CYS A 238 20.31 26.16 18.74
CA CYS A 238 19.47 27.36 18.57
C CYS A 238 19.99 28.47 19.47
N VAL A 239 21.19 28.96 19.19
CA VAL A 239 21.78 30.12 19.88
C VAL A 239 21.68 31.31 18.96
#